data_bd042620fbe741b553dcec7be145186c
#
_entry.id   bd042620fbe741b553dcec7be145186c
#
_cell.length_a   1.000
_cell.length_b   1.000
_cell.length_c   1.000
_cell.angle_alpha   90.00
_cell.angle_beta   90.00
_cell.angle_gamma   90.00
#
_symmetry.space_group_name_H-M   'P 1'
#
loop_
_entity.id
_entity.type
_entity.pdbx_description
1 polymer ?
#
loop_
_entity_poly.entity_id
_entity_poly.type
_entity_poly.pdbx_seq_one_letter_code
_entity_poly.pdbx_strand_id
1 'polypeptide(L)'
;MGIFGTVAQTEQHYADIASGVAPQDPFIWSACWTLMDPSRAPDGKHTLILDTFVPSKLRDGAAWESRKHEFASRLLEKFRRYAPNMTARNILGEYIDTPESIERANPCLVNGATTGGERTLAQSGCFRPVPGYSQYRSPVRSLYLTGASCHPGGGITAMGMVTAQEILRDLAAKKP
;
A
#
# COMPACT_ATOMS: atom_id res chain seq x y z
N MET A 1 -3.10 -14.16 0.55
CA MET A 1 -4.25 -14.54 1.42
C MET A 1 -4.69 -13.31 2.18
N GLY A 2 -6.00 -13.10 2.36
CA GLY A 2 -6.55 -12.04 3.21
C GLY A 2 -7.22 -12.64 4.44
N ILE A 3 -6.94 -12.09 5.61
CA ILE A 3 -7.60 -12.44 6.87
C ILE A 3 -8.43 -11.23 7.29
N PHE A 4 -9.71 -11.28 6.95
CA PHE A 4 -10.67 -10.25 7.29
C PHE A 4 -11.59 -10.80 8.39
N GLY A 5 -12.05 -9.93 9.26
CA GLY A 5 -13.06 -10.26 10.23
C GLY A 5 -14.48 -10.15 9.63
N THR A 6 -15.45 -9.97 10.50
CA THR A 6 -16.82 -9.58 10.12
C THR A 6 -16.85 -8.19 9.52
N VAL A 7 -17.96 -7.82 8.88
CA VAL A 7 -18.17 -6.46 8.36
C VAL A 7 -17.96 -5.42 9.46
N ALA A 8 -18.54 -5.63 10.63
CA ALA A 8 -18.39 -4.72 11.77
C ALA A 8 -16.93 -4.56 12.24
N GLN A 9 -16.13 -5.64 12.23
CA GLN A 9 -14.70 -5.57 12.55
C GLN A 9 -13.92 -4.79 11.50
N THR A 10 -14.28 -4.94 10.23
CA THR A 10 -13.66 -4.18 9.13
C THR A 10 -14.03 -2.70 9.21
N GLU A 11 -15.29 -2.37 9.50
CA GLU A 11 -15.74 -1.00 9.73
C GLU A 11 -15.01 -0.36 10.91
N GLN A 12 -14.85 -1.09 12.02
CA GLN A 12 -14.10 -0.61 13.18
C GLN A 12 -12.63 -0.35 12.84
N HIS A 13 -11.99 -1.22 12.06
CA HIS A 13 -10.62 -1.02 11.61
C HIS A 13 -10.45 0.30 10.85
N TYR A 14 -11.36 0.61 9.92
CA TYR A 14 -11.32 1.89 9.19
C TYR A 14 -11.66 3.09 10.08
N ALA A 15 -12.57 2.93 11.05
CA ALA A 15 -12.87 3.98 12.03
C ALA A 15 -11.66 4.28 12.92
N ASP A 16 -10.92 3.26 13.34
CA ASP A 16 -9.67 3.41 14.10
C ASP A 16 -8.64 4.20 13.28
N ILE A 17 -8.43 3.84 12.00
CA ILE A 17 -7.53 4.57 11.10
C ILE A 17 -7.95 6.03 10.97
N ALA A 18 -9.23 6.30 10.69
CA ALA A 18 -9.75 7.64 10.52
C ALA A 18 -9.59 8.50 11.78
N SER A 19 -9.62 7.89 12.96
CA SER A 19 -9.42 8.56 14.25
C SER A 19 -7.97 8.62 14.71
N GLY A 20 -7.02 8.11 13.91
CA GLY A 20 -5.58 8.08 14.25
C GLY A 20 -5.23 7.04 15.33
N VAL A 21 -6.03 6.00 15.47
CA VAL A 21 -5.80 4.92 16.44
C VAL A 21 -5.24 3.69 15.74
N ALA A 22 -4.21 3.08 16.32
CA ALA A 22 -3.71 1.80 15.84
C ALA A 22 -4.79 0.71 16.03
N PRO A 23 -5.25 0.04 14.95
CA PRO A 23 -6.33 -0.95 15.06
C PRO A 23 -6.00 -2.07 16.05
N GLN A 24 -6.97 -2.41 16.90
CA GLN A 24 -6.80 -3.47 17.90
C GLN A 24 -6.92 -4.87 17.28
N ASP A 25 -7.81 -5.02 16.32
CA ASP A 25 -7.99 -6.27 15.56
C ASP A 25 -7.82 -6.00 14.04
N PRO A 26 -6.59 -5.75 13.58
CA PRO A 26 -6.34 -5.39 12.19
C PRO A 26 -6.68 -6.53 11.24
N PHE A 27 -7.24 -6.23 10.07
CA PHE A 27 -7.24 -7.20 8.99
C PHE A 27 -5.81 -7.36 8.44
N ILE A 28 -5.52 -8.49 7.82
CA ILE A 28 -4.19 -8.81 7.32
C ILE A 28 -4.27 -9.22 5.86
N TRP A 29 -3.47 -8.56 5.03
CA TRP A 29 -3.06 -9.09 3.74
C TRP A 29 -1.76 -9.86 3.93
N SER A 30 -1.67 -11.06 3.37
CA SER A 30 -0.44 -11.84 3.46
C SER A 30 -0.07 -12.46 2.11
N ALA A 31 1.22 -12.51 1.84
CA ALA A 31 1.76 -13.17 0.66
C ALA A 31 3.07 -13.88 1.00
N CYS A 32 3.19 -15.11 0.55
CA CYS A 32 4.43 -15.86 0.56
C CYS A 32 5.00 -15.85 -0.87
N TRP A 33 5.83 -14.87 -1.16
CA TRP A 33 6.33 -14.64 -2.51
C TRP A 33 7.22 -15.76 -3.03
N THR A 34 7.90 -16.48 -2.15
CA THR A 34 8.75 -17.63 -2.52
C THR A 34 7.96 -18.81 -3.10
N LEU A 35 6.64 -18.85 -2.93
CA LEU A 35 5.79 -19.84 -3.61
C LEU A 35 5.63 -19.54 -5.12
N MET A 36 5.83 -18.29 -5.52
CA MET A 36 5.75 -17.84 -6.90
C MET A 36 7.14 -17.66 -7.51
N ASP A 37 8.11 -17.27 -6.72
CA ASP A 37 9.48 -17.00 -7.11
C ASP A 37 10.45 -17.57 -6.03
N PRO A 38 10.87 -18.82 -6.16
CA PRO A 38 11.75 -19.49 -5.18
C PRO A 38 13.11 -18.80 -4.99
N SER A 39 13.56 -17.98 -5.96
CA SER A 39 14.85 -17.27 -5.86
C SER A 39 14.91 -16.22 -4.73
N ARG A 40 13.76 -15.90 -4.12
CA ARG A 40 13.64 -14.89 -3.05
C ARG A 40 14.12 -15.38 -1.68
N ALA A 41 14.44 -16.65 -1.54
CA ALA A 41 15.02 -17.21 -0.31
C ALA A 41 15.89 -18.42 -0.63
N PRO A 42 16.83 -18.79 0.24
CA PRO A 42 17.56 -20.06 0.15
C PRO A 42 16.62 -21.26 0.18
N ASP A 43 17.09 -22.39 -0.33
CA ASP A 43 16.33 -23.64 -0.38
C ASP A 43 15.73 -24.02 0.98
N GLY A 44 14.45 -24.36 0.97
CA GLY A 44 13.70 -24.72 2.17
C GLY A 44 13.39 -23.54 3.11
N LYS A 45 13.64 -22.30 2.67
CA LYS A 45 13.26 -21.07 3.37
C LYS A 45 12.21 -20.31 2.60
N HIS A 46 11.48 -19.45 3.31
CA HIS A 46 10.40 -18.66 2.73
C HIS A 46 10.43 -17.22 3.20
N THR A 47 9.93 -16.33 2.35
CA THR A 47 9.61 -14.95 2.72
C THR A 47 8.11 -14.80 2.85
N LEU A 48 7.66 -14.19 3.95
CA LEU A 48 6.25 -13.92 4.22
C LEU A 48 6.08 -12.41 4.47
N ILE A 49 5.09 -11.82 3.82
CA ILE A 49 4.65 -10.46 4.10
C ILE A 49 3.33 -10.52 4.86
N LEU A 50 3.23 -9.77 5.94
CA LEU A 50 2.00 -9.43 6.63
C LEU A 50 1.80 -7.92 6.49
N ASP A 51 0.76 -7.52 5.79
CA ASP A 51 0.46 -6.12 5.48
C ASP A 51 -0.92 -5.74 6.02
N THR A 52 -1.06 -4.51 6.48
CA THR A 52 -2.33 -3.95 6.95
C THR A 52 -2.32 -2.44 6.80
N PHE A 53 -3.51 -1.84 6.76
CA PHE A 53 -3.61 -0.38 6.80
C PHE A 53 -3.56 0.13 8.23
N VAL A 54 -2.87 1.25 8.40
CA VAL A 54 -2.71 1.94 9.67
C VAL A 54 -2.82 3.45 9.45
N PRO A 55 -3.16 4.25 10.47
CA PRO A 55 -3.08 5.70 10.35
C PRO A 55 -1.64 6.13 10.11
N SER A 56 -1.44 7.11 9.24
CA SER A 56 -0.10 7.67 8.99
C SER A 56 0.50 8.33 10.23
N LYS A 57 -0.36 8.90 11.07
CA LYS A 57 0.02 9.53 12.34
C LYS A 57 -0.88 9.04 13.46
N LEU A 58 -0.29 8.70 14.58
CA LEU A 58 -1.03 8.31 15.77
C LEU A 58 -1.59 9.55 16.48
N ARG A 59 -2.83 9.45 16.95
CA ARG A 59 -3.56 10.53 17.62
C ARG A 59 -2.89 11.02 18.91
N ASP A 60 -2.21 10.12 19.60
CA ASP A 60 -1.47 10.41 20.83
C ASP A 60 -0.11 11.10 20.59
N GLY A 61 0.24 11.33 19.31
CA GLY A 61 1.51 11.96 18.91
C GLY A 61 2.72 11.03 18.99
N ALA A 62 2.55 9.76 19.34
CA ALA A 62 3.65 8.79 19.35
C ALA A 62 4.12 8.49 17.92
N ALA A 63 5.43 8.32 17.74
CA ALA A 63 5.99 7.85 16.48
C ALA A 63 5.71 6.36 16.30
N TRP A 64 5.39 5.92 15.08
CA TRP A 64 5.21 4.50 14.77
C TRP A 64 6.45 3.65 15.09
N GLU A 65 7.64 4.23 14.95
CA GLU A 65 8.89 3.58 15.33
C GLU A 65 8.90 3.07 16.78
N SER A 66 8.22 3.78 17.69
CA SER A 66 8.10 3.37 19.10
C SER A 66 7.03 2.28 19.35
N ARG A 67 6.12 2.09 18.41
CA ARG A 67 4.98 1.15 18.53
C ARG A 67 5.09 -0.06 17.60
N LYS A 68 6.02 -0.05 16.66
CA LYS A 68 6.07 -1.03 15.56
C LYS A 68 6.17 -2.48 16.03
N HIS A 69 7.01 -2.76 17.04
CA HIS A 69 7.18 -4.13 17.53
C HIS A 69 5.94 -4.65 18.26
N GLU A 70 5.29 -3.81 19.08
CA GLU A 70 4.02 -4.17 19.72
C GLU A 70 2.95 -4.47 18.67
N PHE A 71 2.83 -3.60 17.68
CA PHE A 71 1.82 -3.77 16.62
C PHE A 71 2.11 -4.98 15.72
N ALA A 72 3.38 -5.18 15.32
CA ALA A 72 3.78 -6.35 14.54
C ALA A 72 3.55 -7.67 15.28
N SER A 73 3.81 -7.70 16.60
CA SER A 73 3.49 -8.86 17.45
C SER A 73 1.99 -9.17 17.43
N ARG A 74 1.14 -8.16 17.48
CA ARG A 74 -0.32 -8.32 17.37
C ARG A 74 -0.75 -8.90 16.02
N LEU A 75 -0.17 -8.43 14.92
CA LEU A 75 -0.38 -8.99 13.58
C LEU A 75 0.02 -10.46 13.52
N LEU A 76 1.20 -10.78 14.02
CA LEU A 76 1.74 -12.14 14.03
C LEU A 76 0.89 -13.08 14.89
N GLU A 77 0.42 -12.65 16.06
CA GLU A 77 -0.48 -13.42 16.90
C GLU A 77 -1.81 -13.72 16.21
N LYS A 78 -2.39 -12.75 15.53
CA LYS A 78 -3.60 -12.96 14.72
C LYS A 78 -3.31 -13.95 13.59
N PHE A 79 -2.20 -13.80 12.89
CA PHE A 79 -1.81 -14.69 11.79
C PHE A 79 -1.59 -16.13 12.26
N ARG A 80 -1.02 -16.34 13.44
CA ARG A 80 -0.78 -17.67 14.04
C ARG A 80 -2.05 -18.50 14.24
N ARG A 81 -3.22 -17.87 14.34
CA ARG A 81 -4.51 -18.59 14.40
C ARG A 81 -4.77 -19.39 13.11
N TYR A 82 -4.19 -18.96 12.00
CA TYR A 82 -4.35 -19.56 10.67
C TYR A 82 -3.09 -20.31 10.21
N ALA A 83 -1.96 -20.02 10.82
CA ALA A 83 -0.66 -20.63 10.55
C ALA A 83 0.06 -20.96 11.88
N PRO A 84 -0.39 -22.01 12.60
CA PRO A 84 0.11 -22.33 13.93
C PRO A 84 1.60 -22.74 13.94
N ASN A 85 2.14 -23.07 12.79
CA ASN A 85 3.57 -23.35 12.60
C ASN A 85 4.46 -22.09 12.62
N MET A 86 3.90 -20.89 12.59
CA MET A 86 4.64 -19.61 12.67
C MET A 86 5.07 -19.31 14.11
N THR A 87 5.86 -20.23 14.68
CA THR A 87 6.44 -20.09 16.01
C THR A 87 7.73 -19.27 15.95
N ALA A 88 8.19 -18.76 17.08
CA ALA A 88 9.47 -18.03 17.16
C ALA A 88 10.65 -18.87 16.65
N ARG A 89 10.59 -20.21 16.77
CA ARG A 89 11.63 -21.12 16.27
C ARG A 89 11.69 -21.16 14.73
N ASN A 90 10.58 -20.93 14.06
CA ASN A 90 10.46 -21.00 12.60
C ASN A 90 10.64 -19.61 11.93
N ILE A 91 10.70 -18.52 12.72
CA ILE A 91 10.97 -17.18 12.22
C ILE A 91 12.46 -16.93 12.38
N LEU A 92 13.14 -16.77 11.25
CA LEU A 92 14.61 -16.55 11.22
C LEU A 92 14.96 -15.07 11.39
N GLY A 93 14.06 -14.18 11.05
CA GLY A 93 14.21 -12.74 11.16
C GLY A 93 12.95 -12.03 10.75
N GLU A 94 12.81 -10.79 11.18
CA GLU A 94 11.70 -9.90 10.83
C GLU A 94 12.21 -8.53 10.44
N TYR A 95 11.51 -7.89 9.54
CA TYR A 95 11.68 -6.49 9.20
C TYR A 95 10.30 -5.81 9.24
N ILE A 96 10.23 -4.65 9.87
CA ILE A 96 8.96 -3.94 10.09
C ILE A 96 9.05 -2.56 9.46
N ASP A 97 8.26 -2.36 8.41
CA ASP A 97 8.03 -1.04 7.85
C ASP A 97 6.93 -0.31 8.60
N THR A 98 7.15 0.99 8.78
CA THR A 98 6.18 1.94 9.31
C THR A 98 5.86 2.99 8.26
N PRO A 99 4.75 3.76 8.37
CA PRO A 99 4.51 4.89 7.48
C PRO A 99 5.72 5.84 7.38
N GLU A 100 6.40 6.08 8.49
CA GLU A 100 7.58 6.94 8.57
C GLU A 100 8.80 6.33 7.88
N SER A 101 9.02 5.00 8.01
CA SER A 101 10.14 4.32 7.34
C SER A 101 9.93 4.25 5.84
N ILE A 102 8.70 4.03 5.39
CA ILE A 102 8.33 4.00 3.97
C ILE A 102 8.57 5.38 3.34
N GLU A 103 8.08 6.46 3.95
CA GLU A 103 8.30 7.82 3.47
C GLU A 103 9.79 8.20 3.47
N ARG A 104 10.54 7.80 4.49
CA ARG A 104 11.99 8.03 4.57
C ARG A 104 12.75 7.31 3.46
N ALA A 105 12.34 6.08 3.13
CA ALA A 105 12.94 5.30 2.05
C ALA A 105 12.62 5.87 0.67
N ASN A 106 11.41 6.42 0.51
CA ASN A 106 10.98 7.07 -0.73
C ASN A 106 10.07 8.28 -0.41
N PRO A 107 10.61 9.51 -0.46
CA PRO A 107 9.85 10.74 -0.16
C PRO A 107 8.63 11.00 -1.06
N CYS A 108 8.50 10.31 -2.20
CA CYS A 108 7.30 10.37 -3.02
C CYS A 108 6.12 9.59 -2.40
N LEU A 109 6.39 8.71 -1.42
CA LEU A 109 5.37 7.95 -0.69
C LEU A 109 4.96 8.70 0.57
N VAL A 110 4.43 9.90 0.39
CA VAL A 110 4.04 10.83 1.46
C VAL A 110 3.15 10.12 2.48
N ASN A 111 3.47 10.25 3.77
CA ASN A 111 2.80 9.59 4.89
C ASN A 111 2.77 8.05 4.77
N GLY A 112 3.71 7.46 4.04
CA GLY A 112 3.77 6.02 3.81
C GLY A 112 2.72 5.48 2.84
N ALA A 113 2.10 6.35 2.04
CA ALA A 113 1.06 5.97 1.07
C ALA A 113 1.64 5.27 -0.16
N THR A 114 1.79 3.95 -0.12
CA THR A 114 2.37 3.13 -1.19
C THR A 114 1.57 3.13 -2.50
N THR A 115 0.31 3.58 -2.47
CA THR A 115 -0.59 3.59 -3.63
C THR A 115 -0.87 4.99 -4.19
N GLY A 116 -0.15 6.01 -3.71
CA GLY A 116 -0.29 7.41 -4.11
C GLY A 116 -1.65 8.02 -3.74
N GLY A 117 -1.64 9.12 -2.98
CA GLY A 117 -2.83 9.83 -2.55
C GLY A 117 -3.78 9.05 -1.64
N GLU A 118 -4.86 9.69 -1.27
CA GLU A 118 -5.92 9.14 -0.43
C GLU A 118 -6.80 8.12 -1.17
N ARG A 119 -7.42 7.21 -0.42
CA ARG A 119 -8.42 6.28 -0.94
C ARG A 119 -9.84 6.72 -0.56
N THR A 120 -10.18 7.93 -0.93
CA THR A 120 -11.52 8.49 -0.79
C THR A 120 -12.23 8.53 -2.15
N LEU A 121 -13.56 8.72 -2.16
CA LEU A 121 -14.31 8.89 -3.40
C LEU A 121 -13.81 10.10 -4.19
N ALA A 122 -13.43 11.19 -3.51
CA ALA A 122 -12.87 12.40 -4.14
C ALA A 122 -11.48 12.18 -4.77
N GLN A 123 -10.81 11.09 -4.44
CA GLN A 123 -9.49 10.68 -4.96
C GLN A 123 -9.57 9.33 -5.66
N SER A 124 -10.72 8.98 -6.24
CA SER A 124 -10.92 7.70 -6.94
C SER A 124 -11.30 7.91 -8.39
N GLY A 125 -10.91 7.00 -9.25
CA GLY A 125 -11.29 6.98 -10.64
C GLY A 125 -10.92 8.27 -11.38
N CYS A 126 -11.89 8.88 -12.05
CA CYS A 126 -11.69 10.09 -12.87
C CYS A 126 -11.38 11.36 -12.07
N PHE A 127 -11.44 11.32 -10.74
CA PHE A 127 -11.03 12.44 -9.88
C PHE A 127 -9.52 12.47 -9.61
N ARG A 128 -8.76 11.45 -10.05
CA ARG A 128 -7.30 11.41 -9.92
C ARG A 128 -6.57 11.98 -11.14
N PRO A 129 -5.43 12.67 -10.95
CA PRO A 129 -4.85 13.15 -9.68
C PRO A 129 -5.64 14.29 -9.07
N VAL A 130 -6.35 15.06 -9.90
CA VAL A 130 -7.34 16.10 -9.55
C VAL A 130 -8.43 16.11 -10.63
N PRO A 131 -9.64 16.56 -10.32
CA PRO A 131 -10.71 16.65 -11.31
C PRO A 131 -10.27 17.36 -12.59
N GLY A 132 -10.60 16.77 -13.74
CA GLY A 132 -10.25 17.31 -15.06
C GLY A 132 -8.92 16.80 -15.65
N TYR A 133 -8.07 16.13 -14.87
CA TYR A 133 -6.75 15.66 -15.35
C TYR A 133 -6.60 14.13 -15.35
N SER A 134 -7.69 13.40 -15.33
CA SER A 134 -7.70 11.94 -15.37
C SER A 134 -7.22 11.31 -16.69
N GLN A 135 -7.07 12.11 -17.74
CA GLN A 135 -6.64 11.66 -19.06
C GLN A 135 -5.14 11.81 -19.31
N TYR A 136 -4.35 11.75 -18.24
CA TYR A 136 -2.88 11.73 -18.26
C TYR A 136 -2.20 12.99 -18.78
N ARG A 137 -2.92 13.98 -19.32
CA ARG A 137 -2.36 15.26 -19.75
C ARG A 137 -2.37 16.26 -18.60
N SER A 138 -1.28 16.99 -18.44
CA SER A 138 -1.21 18.12 -17.51
C SER A 138 -1.60 19.44 -18.18
N PRO A 139 -1.82 20.54 -17.43
CA PRO A 139 -1.97 21.87 -18.00
C PRO A 139 -0.72 22.37 -18.70
N VAL A 140 0.43 21.80 -18.38
CA VAL A 140 1.71 22.15 -19.00
C VAL A 140 1.87 21.40 -20.31
N ARG A 141 2.11 22.13 -21.40
CA ARG A 141 2.27 21.56 -22.73
C ARG A 141 3.37 20.50 -22.75
N SER A 142 3.09 19.35 -23.35
CA SER A 142 4.00 18.21 -23.48
C SER A 142 4.44 17.55 -22.15
N LEU A 143 3.77 17.88 -21.04
CA LEU A 143 3.95 17.20 -19.76
C LEU A 143 2.76 16.25 -19.50
N TYR A 144 3.07 14.99 -19.27
CA TYR A 144 2.09 13.94 -19.00
C TYR A 144 2.27 13.38 -17.59
N LEU A 145 1.17 12.95 -16.99
CA LEU A 145 1.13 12.39 -15.65
C LEU A 145 0.86 10.90 -15.74
N THR A 146 1.59 10.10 -14.96
CA THR A 146 1.40 8.65 -14.87
C THR A 146 1.71 8.16 -13.47
N GLY A 147 1.44 6.88 -13.19
CA GLY A 147 1.75 6.25 -11.92
C GLY A 147 0.56 6.15 -10.98
N ALA A 148 0.80 5.65 -9.76
CA ALA A 148 -0.24 5.30 -8.79
C ALA A 148 -1.14 6.46 -8.37
N SER A 149 -0.67 7.71 -8.48
CA SER A 149 -1.46 8.91 -8.16
C SER A 149 -2.44 9.30 -9.26
N CYS A 150 -2.34 8.73 -10.46
CA CYS A 150 -3.21 9.06 -11.60
C CYS A 150 -4.40 8.10 -11.68
N HIS A 151 -5.37 8.44 -12.55
CA HIS A 151 -6.49 7.55 -12.88
C HIS A 151 -6.00 6.20 -13.42
N PRO A 152 -6.56 5.05 -13.04
CA PRO A 152 -7.66 4.82 -12.06
C PRO A 152 -7.19 4.81 -10.60
N GLY A 153 -5.92 4.91 -10.33
CA GLY A 153 -5.32 4.87 -9.01
C GLY A 153 -4.85 3.49 -8.56
N GLY A 154 -3.98 3.49 -7.56
CA GLY A 154 -3.56 2.31 -6.81
C GLY A 154 -2.62 1.34 -7.53
N GLY A 155 -1.41 1.19 -7.02
CA GLY A 155 -0.49 0.11 -7.36
C GLY A 155 0.09 0.12 -8.79
N ILE A 156 0.66 -1.00 -9.19
CA ILE A 156 1.17 -1.24 -10.54
C ILE A 156 0.00 -1.64 -11.44
N THR A 157 -0.32 -0.78 -12.39
CA THR A 157 -1.40 -0.97 -13.35
C THR A 157 -0.94 -0.61 -14.76
N ALA A 158 -1.81 -0.74 -15.75
CA ALA A 158 -1.53 -0.38 -17.13
C ALA A 158 -1.39 1.14 -17.40
N MET A 159 -1.32 1.99 -16.38
CA MET A 159 -1.29 3.46 -16.51
C MET A 159 -0.12 3.94 -17.38
N GLY A 160 1.06 3.35 -17.24
CA GLY A 160 2.21 3.69 -18.08
C GLY A 160 1.95 3.43 -19.56
N MET A 161 1.33 2.30 -19.88
CA MET A 161 0.95 1.93 -21.25
C MET A 161 -0.09 2.91 -21.81
N VAL A 162 -1.13 3.22 -21.04
CA VAL A 162 -2.18 4.15 -21.48
C VAL A 162 -1.63 5.56 -21.66
N THR A 163 -0.78 6.03 -20.75
CA THR A 163 -0.10 7.32 -20.90
C THR A 163 0.76 7.37 -22.17
N ALA A 164 1.51 6.30 -22.44
CA ALA A 164 2.31 6.21 -23.66
C ALA A 164 1.45 6.28 -24.93
N GLN A 165 0.30 5.61 -24.93
CA GLN A 165 -0.66 5.71 -26.05
C GLN A 165 -1.17 7.12 -26.27
N GLU A 166 -1.48 7.87 -25.20
CA GLU A 166 -1.90 9.27 -25.30
C GLU A 166 -0.79 10.16 -25.85
N ILE A 167 0.47 9.96 -25.41
CA ILE A 167 1.62 10.66 -25.96
C ILE A 167 1.77 10.39 -27.47
N LEU A 168 1.68 9.13 -27.88
CA LEU A 168 1.81 8.75 -29.30
C LEU A 168 0.69 9.34 -30.15
N ARG A 169 -0.54 9.40 -29.66
CA ARG A 169 -1.67 10.07 -30.35
C ARG A 169 -1.39 11.56 -30.54
N ASP A 170 -0.91 12.25 -29.51
CA ASP A 170 -0.60 13.67 -29.59
C ASP A 170 0.56 13.97 -30.52
N LEU A 171 1.57 13.10 -30.57
CA LEU A 171 2.68 13.22 -31.50
C LEU A 171 2.21 12.99 -32.96
N ALA A 172 1.34 12.02 -33.18
CA ALA A 172 0.76 11.75 -34.50
C ALA A 172 -0.13 12.92 -34.97
N ALA A 173 -0.90 13.53 -34.09
CA ALA A 173 -1.74 14.68 -34.41
C ALA A 173 -0.95 15.96 -34.72
N LYS A 174 0.31 16.06 -34.28
CA LYS A 174 1.20 17.21 -34.55
C LYS A 174 2.04 17.04 -35.82
N LYS A 175 1.92 15.95 -36.56
CA LYS A 175 2.57 15.81 -37.87
C LYS A 175 1.84 16.75 -38.85
N PRO A 176 2.61 17.57 -39.62
CA PRO A 176 2.04 18.48 -40.60
C PRO A 176 1.29 17.74 -41.71
#